data_cf054c4bcc8d4dddb1c36f823db727b0
#
_entry.id   cf054c4bcc8d4dddb1c36f823db727b0
#
_cell.length_a   1.000
_cell.length_b   1.000
_cell.length_c   1.000
_cell.angle_alpha   90.00
_cell.angle_beta   90.00
_cell.angle_gamma   90.00
#
_symmetry.space_group_name_H-M   'P 1'
#
loop_
_entity.id
_entity.type
_entity.pdbx_description
1 polymer ?
#
loop_
_entity_poly.entity_id
_entity_poly.type
_entity_poly.pdbx_seq_one_letter_code
_entity_poly.pdbx_strand_id
1 'polypeptide(L)'
;MQPIISFEQFTFQYRHATQPTLKDITFQIYPGEKVLIAGRSGSGKSTLAHCINGLIPFSYEGISTGNILIAGKDPRKGSVFEQSKHVGTILQDQDAQFIGLTVEEDVAFALENDCVNQIEMRKIVTDSLKKVSMQDFHTQSPHELSGGQKQTVSLAGLLTTNADILLFDEPLANLDPACSLNTIELIKNIHEKYNKTIVIIEHRIEEILNLDLDKIILIDEGEVIAVGSPDSIL
;
A
#
# COMPACT_ATOMS: atom_id res chain seq x y z
N MET A 1 -4.07 -22.80 3.49
CA MET A 1 -4.61 -21.53 2.96
C MET A 1 -3.73 -21.11 1.80
N GLN A 2 -4.26 -20.53 0.74
CA GLN A 2 -3.42 -20.05 -0.37
C GLN A 2 -2.88 -18.67 -0.01
N PRO A 3 -1.60 -18.34 -0.34
CA PRO A 3 -1.06 -17.02 -0.11
C PRO A 3 -1.77 -15.99 -1.00
N ILE A 4 -1.98 -14.77 -0.49
CA ILE A 4 -2.53 -13.65 -1.26
C ILE A 4 -1.44 -12.91 -2.03
N ILE A 5 -0.20 -12.92 -1.52
CA ILE A 5 1.01 -12.46 -2.19
C ILE A 5 2.03 -13.58 -2.12
N SER A 6 2.61 -13.97 -3.27
CA SER A 6 3.68 -14.97 -3.36
C SER A 6 4.76 -14.51 -4.31
N PHE A 7 5.98 -14.56 -3.86
CA PHE A 7 7.19 -14.43 -4.67
C PHE A 7 7.98 -15.74 -4.58
N GLU A 8 8.43 -16.26 -5.71
CA GLU A 8 9.22 -17.49 -5.80
C GLU A 8 10.40 -17.27 -6.74
N GLN A 9 11.60 -17.18 -6.17
CA GLN A 9 12.86 -16.94 -6.89
C GLN A 9 12.74 -15.75 -7.86
N PHE A 10 12.03 -14.71 -7.43
CA PHE A 10 11.74 -13.55 -8.27
C PHE A 10 12.93 -12.61 -8.32
N THR A 11 13.36 -12.26 -9.53
CA THR A 11 14.43 -11.29 -9.79
C THR A 11 13.90 -10.20 -10.71
N PHE A 12 14.27 -8.96 -10.45
CA PHE A 12 13.91 -7.83 -11.30
C PHE A 12 15.08 -6.87 -11.50
N GLN A 13 15.26 -6.45 -12.75
CA GLN A 13 16.26 -5.46 -13.16
C GLN A 13 15.60 -4.39 -14.01
N TYR A 14 15.74 -3.11 -13.60
CA TYR A 14 15.29 -1.98 -14.42
C TYR A 14 16.04 -1.94 -15.75
N ARG A 15 15.38 -1.46 -16.79
CA ARG A 15 15.90 -1.43 -18.18
C ARG A 15 17.28 -0.77 -18.32
N HIS A 16 17.55 0.26 -17.53
CA HIS A 16 18.81 1.01 -17.58
C HIS A 16 19.78 0.68 -16.43
N ALA A 17 19.43 -0.25 -15.58
CA ALA A 17 20.31 -0.71 -14.50
C ALA A 17 21.32 -1.75 -15.02
N THR A 18 22.51 -1.73 -14.46
CA THR A 18 23.56 -2.72 -14.79
C THR A 18 23.44 -4.01 -14.00
N GLN A 19 22.68 -3.98 -12.90
CA GLN A 19 22.49 -5.13 -12.01
C GLN A 19 21.02 -5.23 -11.59
N PRO A 20 20.55 -6.42 -11.20
CA PRO A 20 19.22 -6.60 -10.63
C PRO A 20 19.04 -5.80 -9.35
N THR A 21 17.87 -5.14 -9.23
CA THR A 21 17.46 -4.43 -8.02
C THR A 21 16.81 -5.37 -7.01
N LEU A 22 16.11 -6.41 -7.48
CA LEU A 22 15.61 -7.50 -6.66
C LEU A 22 16.25 -8.80 -7.15
N LYS A 23 16.74 -9.63 -6.21
CA LYS A 23 17.51 -10.84 -6.48
C LYS A 23 16.94 -12.00 -5.70
N ASP A 24 16.46 -13.02 -6.39
CA ASP A 24 15.98 -14.29 -5.82
C ASP A 24 14.98 -14.11 -4.65
N ILE A 25 14.08 -13.16 -4.78
CA ILE A 25 13.06 -12.84 -3.76
C ILE A 25 12.12 -14.01 -3.59
N THR A 26 12.03 -14.55 -2.38
CA THR A 26 11.13 -15.66 -2.04
C THR A 26 10.48 -15.40 -0.70
N PHE A 27 9.14 -15.18 -0.68
CA PHE A 27 8.30 -15.11 0.51
C PHE A 27 6.82 -15.24 0.16
N GLN A 28 6.00 -15.43 1.21
CA GLN A 28 4.54 -15.49 1.09
C GLN A 28 3.87 -14.66 2.18
N ILE A 29 2.75 -14.00 1.79
CA ILE A 29 1.85 -13.30 2.69
C ILE A 29 0.46 -13.92 2.54
N TYR A 30 -0.20 -14.18 3.66
CA TYR A 30 -1.53 -14.79 3.69
C TYR A 30 -2.63 -13.75 3.89
N PRO A 31 -3.88 -14.05 3.48
CA PRO A 31 -5.00 -13.14 3.71
C PRO A 31 -5.17 -12.77 5.18
N GLY A 32 -5.32 -11.47 5.45
CA GLY A 32 -5.50 -10.93 6.79
C GLY A 32 -4.22 -10.74 7.60
N GLU A 33 -3.02 -11.04 7.07
CA GLU A 33 -1.77 -10.73 7.76
C GLU A 33 -1.45 -9.23 7.71
N LYS A 34 -0.83 -8.74 8.80
CA LYS A 34 -0.18 -7.42 8.92
C LYS A 34 1.32 -7.61 8.80
N VAL A 35 1.89 -7.16 7.69
CA VAL A 35 3.28 -7.44 7.32
C VAL A 35 4.06 -6.15 7.17
N LEU A 36 5.22 -6.08 7.83
CA LEU A 36 6.20 -5.02 7.63
C LEU A 36 7.30 -5.52 6.68
N ILE A 37 7.56 -4.75 5.64
CA ILE A 37 8.75 -4.88 4.78
C ILE A 37 9.74 -3.81 5.20
N ALA A 38 10.81 -4.21 5.85
CA ALA A 38 11.83 -3.32 6.40
C ALA A 38 13.19 -3.51 5.72
N GLY A 39 14.02 -2.49 5.78
CA GLY A 39 15.37 -2.50 5.24
C GLY A 39 15.91 -1.09 5.02
N ARG A 40 17.20 -0.99 4.72
CA ARG A 40 17.87 0.30 4.48
C ARG A 40 17.29 1.02 3.27
N SER A 41 17.50 2.34 3.19
CA SER A 41 17.20 3.08 1.95
C SER A 41 17.99 2.50 0.78
N GLY A 42 17.34 2.33 -0.38
CA GLY A 42 17.94 1.72 -1.56
C GLY A 42 18.01 0.19 -1.55
N SER A 43 17.50 -0.51 -0.53
CA SER A 43 17.52 -1.98 -0.47
C SER A 43 16.55 -2.69 -1.43
N GLY A 44 15.69 -1.95 -2.16
CA GLY A 44 14.74 -2.53 -3.11
C GLY A 44 13.27 -2.54 -2.67
N LYS A 45 12.93 -2.01 -1.47
CA LYS A 45 11.56 -2.03 -0.92
C LYS A 45 10.52 -1.39 -1.85
N SER A 46 10.78 -0.18 -2.35
CA SER A 46 9.85 0.51 -3.26
C SER A 46 9.72 -0.22 -4.60
N THR A 47 10.80 -0.88 -5.06
CA THR A 47 10.73 -1.76 -6.25
C THR A 47 9.81 -2.96 -5.99
N LEU A 48 9.87 -3.53 -4.78
CA LEU A 48 8.97 -4.60 -4.38
C LEU A 48 7.52 -4.11 -4.30
N ALA A 49 7.29 -2.91 -3.75
CA ALA A 49 5.97 -2.27 -3.77
C ALA A 49 5.42 -2.13 -5.19
N HIS A 50 6.26 -1.67 -6.12
CA HIS A 50 5.89 -1.53 -7.53
C HIS A 50 5.57 -2.87 -8.21
N CYS A 51 6.18 -3.97 -7.77
CA CYS A 51 5.79 -5.30 -8.23
C CYS A 51 4.42 -5.71 -7.66
N ILE A 52 4.15 -5.41 -6.38
CA ILE A 52 2.89 -5.76 -5.70
C ILE A 52 1.72 -4.97 -6.29
N ASN A 53 1.86 -3.65 -6.50
CA ASN A 53 0.78 -2.79 -7.00
C ASN A 53 0.66 -2.78 -8.53
N GLY A 54 1.53 -3.52 -9.24
CA GLY A 54 1.47 -3.66 -10.70
C GLY A 54 2.04 -2.48 -11.49
N LEU A 55 2.73 -1.53 -10.86
CA LEU A 55 3.47 -0.50 -11.60
C LEU A 55 4.65 -1.10 -12.40
N ILE A 56 5.20 -2.23 -11.94
CA ILE A 56 6.09 -3.06 -12.73
C ILE A 56 5.26 -4.18 -13.36
N PRO A 57 5.31 -4.38 -14.69
CA PRO A 57 6.22 -3.75 -15.67
C PRO A 57 5.64 -2.53 -16.39
N PHE A 58 4.43 -2.06 -16.08
CA PHE A 58 3.68 -1.12 -16.94
C PHE A 58 4.18 0.31 -16.88
N SER A 59 4.56 0.81 -15.70
CA SER A 59 5.11 2.16 -15.52
C SER A 59 6.62 2.15 -15.41
N TYR A 60 7.19 1.04 -14.93
CA TYR A 60 8.62 0.86 -14.76
C TYR A 60 9.08 -0.37 -15.56
N GLU A 61 9.69 -0.11 -16.72
CA GLU A 61 10.17 -1.15 -17.61
C GLU A 61 11.42 -1.87 -17.04
N GLY A 62 11.47 -3.19 -17.24
CA GLY A 62 12.61 -4.00 -16.83
C GLY A 62 12.47 -5.45 -17.24
N ILE A 63 13.43 -6.25 -16.82
CA ILE A 63 13.45 -7.69 -17.04
C ILE A 63 13.17 -8.38 -15.71
N SER A 64 12.18 -9.26 -15.68
CA SER A 64 11.86 -10.07 -14.51
C SER A 64 11.96 -11.57 -14.82
N THR A 65 12.44 -12.34 -13.86
CA THR A 65 12.45 -13.81 -13.87
C THR A 65 11.82 -14.35 -12.59
N GLY A 66 11.54 -15.64 -12.53
CA GLY A 66 10.82 -16.24 -11.41
C GLY A 66 9.32 -15.96 -11.42
N ASN A 67 8.65 -16.32 -10.33
CA ASN A 67 7.21 -16.25 -10.20
C ASN A 67 6.77 -15.17 -9.21
N ILE A 68 5.69 -14.48 -9.56
CA ILE A 68 4.98 -13.56 -8.68
C ILE A 68 3.48 -13.80 -8.85
N LEU A 69 2.76 -13.92 -7.73
CA LEU A 69 1.30 -14.01 -7.73
C LEU A 69 0.74 -13.02 -6.71
N ILE A 70 -0.20 -12.20 -7.13
CA ILE A 70 -0.97 -11.26 -6.31
C ILE A 70 -2.45 -11.60 -6.48
N ALA A 71 -3.13 -11.89 -5.37
CA ALA A 71 -4.51 -12.40 -5.40
C ALA A 71 -4.70 -13.58 -6.39
N GLY A 72 -3.70 -14.47 -6.47
CA GLY A 72 -3.70 -15.64 -7.35
C GLY A 72 -3.40 -15.38 -8.82
N LYS A 73 -3.09 -14.14 -9.21
CA LYS A 73 -2.78 -13.74 -10.59
C LYS A 73 -1.36 -13.20 -10.72
N ASP A 74 -0.74 -13.44 -11.86
CA ASP A 74 0.54 -12.81 -12.22
C ASP A 74 0.27 -11.36 -12.68
N PRO A 75 0.68 -10.33 -11.92
CA PRO A 75 0.41 -8.93 -12.25
C PRO A 75 1.01 -8.50 -13.60
N ARG A 76 2.04 -9.20 -14.07
CA ARG A 76 2.70 -8.92 -15.37
C ARG A 76 1.83 -9.24 -16.58
N LYS A 77 0.78 -10.06 -16.39
CA LYS A 77 -0.13 -10.51 -17.48
C LYS A 77 -1.44 -9.73 -17.56
N GLY A 78 -1.66 -8.81 -16.61
CA GLY A 78 -2.88 -8.00 -16.54
C GLY A 78 -2.65 -6.54 -16.96
N SER A 79 -3.24 -5.64 -16.18
CA SER A 79 -3.07 -4.20 -16.28
C SER A 79 -2.99 -3.57 -14.90
N VAL A 80 -2.49 -2.32 -14.81
CA VAL A 80 -2.50 -1.55 -13.55
C VAL A 80 -3.93 -1.41 -13.02
N PHE A 81 -4.92 -1.21 -13.89
CA PHE A 81 -6.32 -1.12 -13.51
C PHE A 81 -6.87 -2.43 -12.92
N GLU A 82 -6.53 -3.58 -13.49
CA GLU A 82 -6.92 -4.87 -12.91
C GLU A 82 -6.25 -5.10 -11.56
N GLN A 83 -4.98 -4.69 -11.44
CA GLN A 83 -4.24 -4.82 -10.18
C GLN A 83 -4.78 -3.90 -9.09
N SER A 84 -5.22 -2.68 -9.43
CA SER A 84 -5.79 -1.73 -8.45
C SER A 84 -7.09 -2.23 -7.80
N LYS A 85 -7.78 -3.20 -8.40
CA LYS A 85 -8.94 -3.86 -7.78
C LYS A 85 -8.56 -4.82 -6.65
N HIS A 86 -7.32 -5.29 -6.62
CA HIS A 86 -6.81 -6.21 -5.61
C HIS A 86 -5.90 -5.52 -4.60
N VAL A 87 -5.17 -4.48 -5.03
CA VAL A 87 -4.18 -3.75 -4.22
C VAL A 87 -4.51 -2.27 -4.22
N GLY A 88 -4.95 -1.78 -3.08
CA GLY A 88 -5.05 -0.35 -2.84
C GLY A 88 -3.72 0.17 -2.26
N THR A 89 -3.19 1.28 -2.80
CA THR A 89 -1.87 1.80 -2.43
C THR A 89 -1.96 3.21 -1.90
N ILE A 90 -1.27 3.50 -0.78
CA ILE A 90 -0.92 4.84 -0.35
C ILE A 90 0.56 5.05 -0.61
N LEU A 91 0.88 6.09 -1.40
CA LEU A 91 2.23 6.43 -1.81
C LEU A 91 2.92 7.31 -0.76
N GLN A 92 4.26 7.30 -0.76
CA GLN A 92 5.10 8.14 0.09
C GLN A 92 4.83 9.64 -0.14
N ASP A 93 4.72 10.07 -1.40
CA ASP A 93 4.36 11.45 -1.76
C ASP A 93 2.84 11.57 -1.91
N GLN A 94 2.20 12.03 -0.82
CA GLN A 94 0.76 12.20 -0.77
C GLN A 94 0.29 13.37 -1.65
N ASP A 95 1.07 14.42 -1.79
CA ASP A 95 0.69 15.57 -2.61
C ASP A 95 0.61 15.20 -4.10
N ALA A 96 1.47 14.29 -4.56
CA ALA A 96 1.42 13.75 -5.91
C ALA A 96 0.26 12.75 -6.14
N GLN A 97 -0.37 12.28 -5.07
CA GLN A 97 -1.48 11.31 -5.16
C GLN A 97 -2.84 12.00 -5.40
N PHE A 98 -3.04 13.25 -4.94
CA PHE A 98 -4.29 13.96 -5.06
C PHE A 98 -4.55 14.45 -6.49
N ILE A 99 -5.73 14.10 -7.03
CA ILE A 99 -6.20 14.45 -8.38
C ILE A 99 -7.43 15.34 -8.30
N GLY A 100 -8.28 15.15 -7.28
CA GLY A 100 -9.50 15.91 -7.05
C GLY A 100 -9.23 17.38 -6.68
N LEU A 101 -10.10 18.29 -7.10
CA LEU A 101 -10.06 19.69 -6.66
C LEU A 101 -10.55 19.83 -5.22
N THR A 102 -11.43 18.93 -4.80
CA THR A 102 -11.96 18.84 -3.44
C THR A 102 -11.69 17.43 -2.86
N VAL A 103 -11.74 17.34 -1.54
CA VAL A 103 -11.60 16.07 -0.81
C VAL A 103 -12.64 15.04 -1.27
N GLU A 104 -13.91 15.44 -1.47
CA GLU A 104 -14.93 14.50 -1.92
C GLU A 104 -14.72 14.01 -3.36
N GLU A 105 -14.20 14.87 -4.25
CA GLU A 105 -13.84 14.47 -5.62
C GLU A 105 -12.67 13.50 -5.63
N ASP A 106 -11.67 13.73 -4.80
CA ASP A 106 -10.52 12.84 -4.70
C ASP A 106 -10.91 11.45 -4.16
N VAL A 107 -11.72 11.40 -3.11
CA VAL A 107 -12.24 10.14 -2.55
C VAL A 107 -13.17 9.43 -3.54
N ALA A 108 -13.87 10.17 -4.42
CA ALA A 108 -14.74 9.61 -5.46
C ALA A 108 -13.97 9.01 -6.64
N PHE A 109 -12.73 9.39 -6.86
CA PHE A 109 -11.97 9.10 -8.09
C PHE A 109 -11.95 7.61 -8.48
N ALA A 110 -11.73 6.72 -7.52
CA ALA A 110 -11.74 5.28 -7.77
C ALA A 110 -13.12 4.76 -8.19
N LEU A 111 -14.18 5.32 -7.61
CA LEU A 111 -15.57 4.96 -7.95
C LEU A 111 -15.98 5.47 -9.33
N GLU A 112 -15.46 6.62 -9.73
CA GLU A 112 -15.67 7.17 -11.10
C GLU A 112 -15.02 6.26 -12.14
N ASN A 113 -13.79 5.79 -11.89
CA ASN A 113 -13.11 4.84 -12.76
C ASN A 113 -13.85 3.49 -12.86
N ASP A 114 -14.55 3.09 -11.79
CA ASP A 114 -15.40 1.89 -11.77
C ASP A 114 -16.82 2.14 -12.32
N CYS A 115 -17.10 3.35 -12.84
CA CYS A 115 -18.39 3.76 -13.40
C CYS A 115 -19.57 3.57 -12.42
N VAL A 116 -19.34 3.77 -11.12
CA VAL A 116 -20.39 3.74 -10.09
C VAL A 116 -21.38 4.90 -10.33
N ASN A 117 -22.68 4.63 -10.18
CA ASN A 117 -23.68 5.69 -10.39
C ASN A 117 -23.56 6.81 -9.33
N GLN A 118 -23.90 8.01 -9.70
CA GLN A 118 -23.67 9.22 -8.88
C GLN A 118 -24.33 9.18 -7.50
N ILE A 119 -25.51 8.59 -7.38
CA ILE A 119 -26.27 8.54 -6.09
C ILE A 119 -25.53 7.60 -5.12
N GLU A 120 -25.12 6.44 -5.60
CA GLU A 120 -24.38 5.45 -4.83
C GLU A 120 -22.98 5.96 -4.48
N MET A 121 -22.28 6.58 -5.44
CA MET A 121 -20.98 7.20 -5.25
C MET A 121 -20.99 8.22 -4.12
N ARG A 122 -21.91 9.17 -4.14
CA ARG A 122 -22.06 10.18 -3.07
C ARG A 122 -22.27 9.56 -1.69
N LYS A 123 -23.04 8.48 -1.61
CA LYS A 123 -23.25 7.75 -0.36
C LYS A 123 -21.96 7.09 0.13
N ILE A 124 -21.24 6.37 -0.75
CA ILE A 124 -19.98 5.69 -0.42
C ILE A 124 -18.94 6.72 0.04
N VAL A 125 -18.77 7.83 -0.68
CA VAL A 125 -17.83 8.91 -0.33
C VAL A 125 -18.16 9.50 1.04
N THR A 126 -19.42 9.86 1.27
CA THR A 126 -19.87 10.42 2.57
C THR A 126 -19.60 9.43 3.70
N ASP A 127 -19.91 8.15 3.51
CA ASP A 127 -19.69 7.12 4.52
C ASP A 127 -18.20 6.86 4.75
N SER A 128 -17.36 6.92 3.71
CA SER A 128 -15.91 6.75 3.83
C SER A 128 -15.27 7.92 4.58
N LEU A 129 -15.64 9.16 4.28
CA LEU A 129 -15.17 10.34 5.01
C LEU A 129 -15.58 10.33 6.49
N LYS A 130 -16.80 9.88 6.80
CA LYS A 130 -17.25 9.70 8.20
C LYS A 130 -16.44 8.67 8.96
N LYS A 131 -16.05 7.56 8.33
CA LYS A 131 -15.24 6.50 8.95
C LYS A 131 -13.88 6.99 9.45
N VAL A 132 -13.35 8.01 8.80
CA VAL A 132 -12.06 8.62 9.12
C VAL A 132 -12.20 10.02 9.74
N SER A 133 -13.41 10.45 10.12
CA SER A 133 -13.72 11.76 10.74
C SER A 133 -13.31 12.96 9.89
N MET A 134 -13.39 12.84 8.57
CA MET A 134 -13.05 13.91 7.61
C MET A 134 -14.25 14.51 6.87
N GLN A 135 -15.48 14.22 7.31
CA GLN A 135 -16.70 14.67 6.65
C GLN A 135 -16.84 16.19 6.56
N ASP A 136 -16.29 16.95 7.52
CA ASP A 136 -16.38 18.41 7.56
C ASP A 136 -15.40 19.11 6.58
N PHE A 137 -14.48 18.33 6.00
CA PHE A 137 -13.47 18.80 5.05
C PHE A 137 -13.83 18.51 3.58
N HIS A 138 -15.00 17.93 3.30
CA HIS A 138 -15.35 17.37 1.99
C HIS A 138 -15.25 18.36 0.83
N THR A 139 -15.51 19.65 1.06
CA THR A 139 -15.43 20.72 0.04
C THR A 139 -14.09 21.43 -0.02
N GLN A 140 -13.17 21.13 0.92
CA GLN A 140 -11.85 21.78 0.92
C GLN A 140 -10.93 21.18 -0.13
N SER A 141 -9.94 21.97 -0.56
CA SER A 141 -8.88 21.45 -1.42
C SER A 141 -7.98 20.51 -0.60
N PRO A 142 -7.64 19.32 -1.13
CA PRO A 142 -6.67 18.43 -0.46
C PRO A 142 -5.33 19.10 -0.16
N HIS A 143 -4.91 20.05 -0.99
CA HIS A 143 -3.63 20.76 -0.81
C HIS A 143 -3.62 21.72 0.39
N GLU A 144 -4.79 22.12 0.90
CA GLU A 144 -4.92 22.99 2.09
C GLU A 144 -4.89 22.20 3.41
N LEU A 145 -4.92 20.86 3.34
CA LEU A 145 -4.92 19.99 4.50
C LEU A 145 -3.51 19.82 5.10
N SER A 146 -3.46 19.58 6.41
CA SER A 146 -2.21 19.15 7.06
C SER A 146 -1.78 17.75 6.58
N GLY A 147 -0.50 17.39 6.74
CA GLY A 147 0.01 16.08 6.33
C GLY A 147 -0.78 14.90 6.90
N GLY A 148 -1.13 14.93 8.20
CA GLY A 148 -1.97 13.90 8.81
C GLY A 148 -3.39 13.85 8.25
N GLN A 149 -4.00 15.01 7.94
CA GLN A 149 -5.30 15.07 7.28
C GLN A 149 -5.24 14.53 5.85
N LYS A 150 -4.20 14.86 5.09
CA LYS A 150 -3.96 14.31 3.75
C LYS A 150 -3.93 12.79 3.76
N GLN A 151 -3.17 12.22 4.70
CA GLN A 151 -3.09 10.78 4.86
C GLN A 151 -4.44 10.15 5.22
N THR A 152 -5.18 10.81 6.10
CA THR A 152 -6.52 10.36 6.49
C THR A 152 -7.49 10.38 5.31
N VAL A 153 -7.42 11.39 4.42
CA VAL A 153 -8.21 11.46 3.19
C VAL A 153 -7.81 10.37 2.21
N SER A 154 -6.50 10.12 2.02
CA SER A 154 -6.02 9.02 1.18
C SER A 154 -6.53 7.66 1.67
N LEU A 155 -6.59 7.45 3.00
CA LEU A 155 -7.22 6.26 3.59
C LEU A 155 -8.73 6.20 3.31
N ALA A 156 -9.44 7.34 3.34
CA ALA A 156 -10.86 7.35 2.97
C ALA A 156 -11.07 6.92 1.51
N GLY A 157 -10.23 7.38 0.59
CA GLY A 157 -10.22 6.94 -0.82
C GLY A 157 -9.97 5.44 -0.94
N LEU A 158 -9.00 4.89 -0.21
CA LEU A 158 -8.76 3.44 -0.16
C LEU A 158 -9.99 2.65 0.32
N LEU A 159 -10.72 3.16 1.30
CA LEU A 159 -11.92 2.51 1.83
C LEU A 159 -13.11 2.50 0.85
N THR A 160 -13.07 3.27 -0.23
CA THR A 160 -14.07 3.21 -1.29
C THR A 160 -13.85 2.01 -2.21
N THR A 161 -12.63 1.49 -2.26
CA THR A 161 -12.27 0.33 -3.07
C THR A 161 -12.56 -0.98 -2.33
N ASN A 162 -12.76 -2.05 -3.08
CA ASN A 162 -12.91 -3.40 -2.52
C ASN A 162 -11.58 -4.17 -2.42
N ALA A 163 -10.45 -3.49 -2.57
CA ALA A 163 -9.13 -4.11 -2.53
C ALA A 163 -8.93 -4.93 -1.24
N ASP A 164 -8.41 -6.15 -1.37
CA ASP A 164 -8.14 -7.06 -0.25
C ASP A 164 -6.78 -6.83 0.38
N ILE A 165 -5.88 -6.20 -0.37
CA ILE A 165 -4.51 -5.85 0.05
C ILE A 165 -4.41 -4.33 0.11
N LEU A 166 -3.97 -3.81 1.26
CA LEU A 166 -3.65 -2.40 1.45
C LEU A 166 -2.14 -2.25 1.59
N LEU A 167 -1.53 -1.60 0.62
CA LEU A 167 -0.09 -1.35 0.56
C LEU A 167 0.20 0.09 0.96
N PHE A 168 1.05 0.27 1.96
CA PHE A 168 1.48 1.56 2.47
C PHE A 168 2.99 1.72 2.22
N ASP A 169 3.36 2.67 1.38
CA ASP A 169 4.77 2.97 1.10
C ASP A 169 5.21 4.20 1.91
N GLU A 170 5.96 3.95 2.98
CA GLU A 170 6.45 4.92 3.96
C GLU A 170 5.33 5.83 4.53
N PRO A 171 4.26 5.25 5.11
CA PRO A 171 3.08 6.02 5.54
C PRO A 171 3.37 6.98 6.70
N LEU A 172 4.49 6.85 7.39
CA LEU A 172 4.86 7.72 8.50
C LEU A 172 5.85 8.82 8.09
N ALA A 173 6.26 8.85 6.81
CA ALA A 173 7.15 9.88 6.30
C ALA A 173 6.54 11.27 6.49
N ASN A 174 7.34 12.22 6.96
CA ASN A 174 6.95 13.61 7.18
C ASN A 174 5.81 13.84 8.22
N LEU A 175 5.45 12.83 9.02
CA LEU A 175 4.50 12.98 10.12
C LEU A 175 5.24 13.23 11.45
N ASP A 176 4.64 14.08 12.29
CA ASP A 176 5.04 14.17 13.68
C ASP A 176 4.63 12.91 14.47
N PRO A 177 5.21 12.65 15.65
CA PRO A 177 4.94 11.41 16.41
C PRO A 177 3.45 11.22 16.77
N ALA A 178 2.71 12.30 17.02
CA ALA A 178 1.29 12.18 17.37
C ALA A 178 0.45 11.79 16.15
N CYS A 179 0.73 12.38 14.99
CA CYS A 179 0.10 12.02 13.72
C CYS A 179 0.47 10.59 13.30
N SER A 180 1.71 10.16 13.52
CA SER A 180 2.15 8.78 13.26
C SER A 180 1.34 7.76 14.06
N LEU A 181 1.15 7.98 15.36
CA LEU A 181 0.34 7.10 16.21
C LEU A 181 -1.12 7.04 15.77
N ASN A 182 -1.72 8.19 15.43
CA ASN A 182 -3.10 8.23 14.93
C ASN A 182 -3.24 7.45 13.61
N THR A 183 -2.25 7.54 12.73
CA THR A 183 -2.22 6.79 11.46
C THR A 183 -2.17 5.30 11.70
N ILE A 184 -1.29 4.85 12.60
CA ILE A 184 -1.16 3.43 12.96
C ILE A 184 -2.47 2.91 13.56
N GLU A 185 -3.09 3.66 14.46
CA GLU A 185 -4.37 3.29 15.06
C GLU A 185 -5.48 3.19 14.00
N LEU A 186 -5.50 4.12 13.03
CA LEU A 186 -6.47 4.09 11.94
C LEU A 186 -6.26 2.85 11.05
N ILE A 187 -5.01 2.51 10.69
CA ILE A 187 -4.69 1.29 9.94
C ILE A 187 -5.12 0.04 10.71
N LYS A 188 -4.87 -0.01 12.02
CA LYS A 188 -5.29 -1.09 12.91
C LYS A 188 -6.81 -1.26 12.90
N ASN A 189 -7.54 -0.19 13.08
CA ASN A 189 -9.02 -0.18 13.04
C ASN A 189 -9.58 -0.66 11.69
N ILE A 190 -8.94 -0.28 10.57
CA ILE A 190 -9.30 -0.75 9.24
C ILE A 190 -9.08 -2.25 9.11
N HIS A 191 -7.92 -2.75 9.56
CA HIS A 191 -7.63 -4.17 9.55
C HIS A 191 -8.65 -4.97 10.38
N GLU A 192 -8.87 -4.59 11.64
CA GLU A 192 -9.79 -5.29 12.55
C GLU A 192 -11.22 -5.32 12.03
N LYS A 193 -11.68 -4.21 11.43
CA LYS A 193 -13.07 -4.08 10.95
C LYS A 193 -13.33 -4.78 9.63
N TYR A 194 -12.35 -4.76 8.72
CA TYR A 194 -12.55 -5.21 7.33
C TYR A 194 -11.71 -6.44 6.98
N ASN A 195 -10.88 -6.93 7.91
CA ASN A 195 -9.99 -8.09 7.73
C ASN A 195 -9.11 -7.98 6.46
N LYS A 196 -8.63 -6.75 6.16
CA LYS A 196 -7.77 -6.51 4.99
C LYS A 196 -6.34 -6.97 5.28
N THR A 197 -5.65 -7.46 4.27
CA THR A 197 -4.21 -7.73 4.35
C THR A 197 -3.47 -6.40 4.32
N ILE A 198 -2.62 -6.16 5.30
CA ILE A 198 -1.85 -4.92 5.43
C ILE A 198 -0.39 -5.20 5.09
N VAL A 199 0.15 -4.48 4.13
CA VAL A 199 1.58 -4.49 3.80
C VAL A 199 2.13 -3.09 3.97
N ILE A 200 3.07 -2.92 4.88
CA ILE A 200 3.69 -1.62 5.17
C ILE A 200 5.17 -1.71 4.79
N ILE A 201 5.62 -0.75 4.00
CA ILE A 201 7.04 -0.52 3.75
C ILE A 201 7.45 0.64 4.64
N GLU A 202 8.36 0.42 5.56
CA GLU A 202 8.79 1.44 6.49
C GLU A 202 10.22 1.16 7.00
N HIS A 203 10.90 2.24 7.39
CA HIS A 203 12.21 2.17 8.04
C HIS A 203 12.14 2.53 9.54
N ARG A 204 11.04 3.14 10.00
CA ARG A 204 10.75 3.51 11.41
C ARG A 204 10.06 2.34 12.13
N ILE A 205 10.82 1.25 12.35
CA ILE A 205 10.28 -0.03 12.84
C ILE A 205 9.57 0.13 14.19
N GLU A 206 10.17 0.88 15.14
CA GLU A 206 9.65 1.04 16.51
C GLU A 206 8.21 1.55 16.57
N GLU A 207 7.83 2.46 15.67
CA GLU A 207 6.48 3.00 15.61
C GLU A 207 5.50 1.99 15.04
N ILE A 208 5.89 1.25 14.00
CA ILE A 208 5.04 0.25 13.33
C ILE A 208 4.79 -0.98 14.21
N LEU A 209 5.64 -1.29 15.17
CA LEU A 209 5.41 -2.40 16.11
C LEU A 209 4.10 -2.26 16.92
N ASN A 210 3.60 -1.04 17.11
CA ASN A 210 2.30 -0.79 17.73
C ASN A 210 1.10 -1.34 16.92
N LEU A 211 1.32 -1.78 15.68
CA LEU A 211 0.29 -2.38 14.84
C LEU A 211 0.01 -3.86 15.16
N ASP A 212 0.73 -4.48 16.09
CA ASP A 212 0.65 -5.92 16.36
C ASP A 212 0.88 -6.75 15.09
N LEU A 213 2.07 -6.61 14.50
CA LEU A 213 2.45 -7.26 13.24
C LEU A 213 2.45 -8.78 13.36
N ASP A 214 2.01 -9.46 12.30
CA ASP A 214 2.09 -10.92 12.17
C ASP A 214 3.44 -11.37 11.60
N LYS A 215 4.06 -10.52 10.75
CA LYS A 215 5.27 -10.88 10.02
C LYS A 215 6.15 -9.67 9.72
N ILE A 216 7.46 -9.86 9.76
CA ILE A 216 8.46 -8.93 9.26
C ILE A 216 9.24 -9.61 8.14
N ILE A 217 9.46 -8.88 7.05
CA ILE A 217 10.33 -9.25 5.93
C ILE A 217 11.47 -8.24 5.88
N LEU A 218 12.70 -8.68 6.13
CA LEU A 218 13.87 -7.82 6.04
C LEU A 218 14.51 -7.95 4.66
N ILE A 219 14.76 -6.80 4.03
CA ILE A 219 15.40 -6.72 2.71
C ILE A 219 16.68 -5.91 2.82
N ASP A 220 17.77 -6.44 2.29
CA ASP A 220 19.02 -5.72 2.11
C ASP A 220 19.65 -6.07 0.76
N GLU A 221 20.25 -5.08 0.09
CA GLU A 221 20.92 -5.23 -1.23
C GLU A 221 20.09 -5.97 -2.29
N GLY A 222 18.77 -5.85 -2.22
CA GLY A 222 17.84 -6.52 -3.15
C GLY A 222 17.52 -7.97 -2.83
N GLU A 223 17.92 -8.48 -1.69
CA GLU A 223 17.68 -9.86 -1.24
C GLU A 223 16.84 -9.89 0.05
N VAL A 224 16.06 -10.93 0.25
CA VAL A 224 15.36 -11.20 1.51
C VAL A 224 16.33 -11.87 2.46
N ILE A 225 16.71 -11.18 3.54
CA ILE A 225 17.64 -11.71 4.53
C ILE A 225 16.96 -12.41 5.70
N ALA A 226 15.72 -12.06 6.02
CA ALA A 226 14.94 -12.73 7.05
C ALA A 226 13.44 -12.57 6.82
N VAL A 227 12.67 -13.59 7.21
CA VAL A 227 11.22 -13.59 7.25
C VAL A 227 10.77 -14.29 8.52
N GLY A 228 9.96 -13.63 9.36
CA GLY A 228 9.50 -14.23 10.60
C GLY A 228 8.53 -13.35 11.38
N SER A 229 8.11 -13.82 12.55
CA SER A 229 7.36 -12.99 13.51
C SER A 229 8.26 -11.89 14.09
N PRO A 230 7.69 -10.77 14.59
CA PRO A 230 8.47 -9.72 15.24
C PRO A 230 9.43 -10.27 16.30
N ASP A 231 8.97 -11.16 17.18
CA ASP A 231 9.77 -11.75 18.25
C ASP A 231 10.96 -12.61 17.76
N SER A 232 10.91 -13.07 16.51
CA SER A 232 11.99 -13.89 15.92
C SER A 232 13.01 -13.08 15.14
N ILE A 233 12.67 -11.82 14.78
CA ILE A 233 13.50 -10.96 13.92
C ILE A 233 14.17 -9.84 14.73
N LEU A 234 13.51 -9.34 15.76
CA LEU A 234 13.98 -8.26 16.65
C LEU A 234 14.61 -8.82 17.92
#